data_111f83fbb2ceab691d29b7357be489ea
#
_entry.id   111f83fbb2ceab691d29b7357be489ea
#
_cell.length_a   1.000
_cell.length_b   1.000
_cell.length_c   1.000
_cell.angle_alpha   90.00
_cell.angle_beta   90.00
_cell.angle_gamma   90.00
#
_symmetry.space_group_name_H-M   'P 1'
#
loop_
_entity.id
_entity.type
_entity.pdbx_description
1 polymer ?
#
loop_
_entity_poly.entity_id
_entity_poly.type
_entity_poly.pdbx_seq_one_letter_code
_entity_poly.pdbx_strand_id
1 'polypeptide(L)'
;RSLEKERYVVETAGDFNSALYKIEDYDYDCVLLDIMLPDGSGLDLLERLKALHKRENVIIISAKDSLEDKVLGLELGADDYLPKPFHLAELNARIKSVIRRNQHDGEIYIRQGNVKIEPDKYRVFVNEQELELNRKEYDILLYFINRPSRLVNKNTLAESVWGDHIDQVDNFDFIYAQIKNLRKKLKDAEANIE
;
A
#
# COMPACT_ATOMS: atom_id res chain seq x y z
N ARG A 1 -14.85 -0.84 7.79
CA ARG A 1 -15.10 0.16 8.89
C ARG A 1 -13.93 0.28 9.87
N SER A 2 -13.31 -0.83 10.35
CA SER A 2 -12.21 -0.74 11.33
C SER A 2 -10.88 -0.33 10.69
N LEU A 3 -10.56 -0.84 9.50
CA LEU A 3 -9.36 -0.47 8.74
C LEU A 3 -9.47 0.96 8.18
N GLU A 4 -10.65 1.42 7.80
CA GLU A 4 -10.90 2.81 7.38
C GLU A 4 -10.55 3.82 8.48
N LYS A 5 -10.80 3.47 9.76
CA LYS A 5 -10.36 4.30 10.90
C LYS A 5 -8.84 4.43 10.99
N GLU A 6 -8.12 3.44 10.50
CA GLU A 6 -6.65 3.45 10.38
C GLU A 6 -6.17 4.12 9.08
N ARG A 7 -7.08 4.80 8.35
CA ARG A 7 -6.84 5.53 7.11
C ARG A 7 -6.45 4.66 5.90
N TYR A 8 -6.88 3.41 5.89
CA TYR A 8 -6.81 2.59 4.67
C TYR A 8 -8.02 2.88 3.78
N VAL A 9 -7.79 2.93 2.48
CA VAL A 9 -8.86 2.82 1.48
C VAL A 9 -9.19 1.35 1.34
N VAL A 10 -10.42 0.98 1.68
CA VAL A 10 -10.82 -0.44 1.75
C VAL A 10 -11.87 -0.74 0.69
N GLU A 11 -11.56 -1.67 -0.18
CA GLU A 11 -12.52 -2.29 -1.07
C GLU A 11 -12.86 -3.70 -0.59
N THR A 12 -14.07 -4.15 -0.86
CA THR A 12 -14.54 -5.48 -0.47
C THR A 12 -15.12 -6.24 -1.66
N ALA A 13 -14.93 -7.56 -1.64
CA ALA A 13 -15.59 -8.51 -2.53
C ALA A 13 -16.25 -9.58 -1.68
N GLY A 14 -17.49 -9.96 -2.02
CA GLY A 14 -18.28 -10.91 -1.24
C GLY A 14 -18.19 -12.34 -1.73
N ASP A 15 -17.65 -12.57 -2.92
CA ASP A 15 -17.59 -13.85 -3.63
C ASP A 15 -16.33 -13.94 -4.50
N PHE A 16 -16.06 -15.16 -4.99
CA PHE A 16 -14.89 -15.45 -5.81
C PHE A 16 -14.87 -14.61 -7.10
N ASN A 17 -15.97 -14.52 -7.83
CA ASN A 17 -16.00 -13.87 -9.13
C ASN A 17 -15.79 -12.35 -9.01
N SER A 18 -16.42 -11.71 -8.01
CA SER A 18 -16.21 -10.28 -7.74
C SER A 18 -14.79 -9.98 -7.27
N ALA A 19 -14.19 -10.88 -6.49
CA ALA A 19 -12.80 -10.76 -6.08
C ALA A 19 -11.86 -10.94 -7.27
N LEU A 20 -12.08 -11.94 -8.12
CA LEU A 20 -11.29 -12.19 -9.32
C LEU A 20 -11.27 -10.97 -10.24
N TYR A 21 -12.45 -10.42 -10.56
CA TYR A 21 -12.55 -9.20 -11.36
C TYR A 21 -11.70 -8.05 -10.77
N LYS A 22 -11.80 -7.84 -9.46
CA LYS A 22 -11.06 -6.77 -8.80
C LYS A 22 -9.54 -6.99 -8.82
N ILE A 23 -9.07 -8.19 -8.57
CA ILE A 23 -7.62 -8.48 -8.60
C ILE A 23 -7.05 -8.49 -10.02
N GLU A 24 -7.85 -8.70 -11.06
CA GLU A 24 -7.41 -8.60 -12.45
C GLU A 24 -7.28 -7.14 -12.90
N ASP A 25 -8.25 -6.28 -12.56
CA ASP A 25 -8.34 -4.91 -13.07
C ASP A 25 -7.62 -3.87 -12.21
N TYR A 26 -7.46 -4.13 -10.90
CA TYR A 26 -6.89 -3.16 -9.97
C TYR A 26 -5.64 -3.71 -9.28
N ASP A 27 -4.81 -2.79 -8.77
CA ASP A 27 -3.66 -3.12 -7.94
C ASP A 27 -3.91 -2.67 -6.50
N TYR A 28 -3.53 -3.50 -5.55
CA TYR A 28 -3.71 -3.27 -4.13
C TYR A 28 -2.38 -3.30 -3.39
N ASP A 29 -2.22 -2.48 -2.35
CA ASP A 29 -1.04 -2.55 -1.47
C ASP A 29 -1.07 -3.82 -0.60
N CYS A 30 -2.27 -4.30 -0.26
CA CYS A 30 -2.48 -5.53 0.51
C CYS A 30 -3.86 -6.13 0.24
N VAL A 31 -3.91 -7.43 0.02
CA VAL A 31 -5.14 -8.22 -0.13
C VAL A 31 -5.35 -9.06 1.14
N LEU A 32 -6.50 -8.89 1.77
CA LEU A 32 -6.95 -9.76 2.87
C LEU A 32 -7.87 -10.83 2.30
N LEU A 33 -7.43 -12.07 2.34
CA LEU A 33 -8.03 -13.17 1.60
C LEU A 33 -8.59 -14.24 2.55
N ASP A 34 -9.91 -14.43 2.55
CA ASP A 34 -10.50 -15.60 3.22
C ASP A 34 -10.38 -16.84 2.31
N ILE A 35 -10.01 -17.97 2.88
CA ILE A 35 -9.95 -19.25 2.14
C ILE A 35 -11.36 -19.69 1.73
N MET A 36 -12.35 -19.49 2.60
CA MET A 36 -13.73 -19.96 2.37
C MET A 36 -14.55 -18.83 1.74
N LEU A 37 -14.75 -18.90 0.44
CA LEU A 37 -15.64 -18.04 -0.31
C LEU A 37 -16.92 -18.81 -0.73
N PRO A 38 -18.07 -18.13 -0.87
CA PRO A 38 -19.34 -18.80 -1.16
C PRO A 38 -19.34 -19.64 -2.46
N ASP A 39 -18.56 -19.22 -3.47
CA ASP A 39 -18.56 -19.76 -4.84
C ASP A 39 -17.18 -20.23 -5.31
N GLY A 40 -16.21 -20.35 -4.37
CA GLY A 40 -14.86 -20.79 -4.71
C GLY A 40 -13.90 -20.83 -3.53
N SER A 41 -12.63 -21.01 -3.83
CA SER A 41 -11.55 -21.04 -2.83
C SER A 41 -10.69 -19.78 -2.92
N GLY A 42 -10.38 -19.14 -1.77
CA GLY A 42 -9.41 -18.08 -1.72
C GLY A 42 -8.00 -18.51 -2.13
N LEU A 43 -7.65 -19.80 -2.00
CA LEU A 43 -6.37 -20.32 -2.47
C LEU A 43 -6.28 -20.28 -4.01
N ASP A 44 -7.37 -20.55 -4.71
CA ASP A 44 -7.41 -20.45 -6.18
C ASP A 44 -7.26 -18.99 -6.64
N LEU A 45 -7.83 -18.01 -5.86
CA LEU A 45 -7.58 -16.59 -6.10
C LEU A 45 -6.12 -16.20 -5.87
N LEU A 46 -5.49 -16.77 -4.85
CA LEU A 46 -4.06 -16.54 -4.58
C LEU A 46 -3.20 -17.05 -5.73
N GLU A 47 -3.44 -18.28 -6.20
CA GLU A 47 -2.75 -18.84 -7.36
C GLU A 47 -2.93 -17.97 -8.61
N ARG A 48 -4.16 -17.50 -8.85
CA ARG A 48 -4.46 -16.61 -9.97
C ARG A 48 -3.70 -15.29 -9.88
N LEU A 49 -3.67 -14.67 -8.69
CA LEU A 49 -2.96 -13.43 -8.44
C LEU A 49 -1.45 -13.60 -8.69
N LYS A 50 -0.87 -14.70 -8.24
CA LYS A 50 0.57 -14.99 -8.48
C LYS A 50 0.84 -15.31 -9.96
N ALA A 51 -0.06 -16.00 -10.66
CA ALA A 51 0.05 -16.26 -12.10
C ALA A 51 0.02 -14.96 -12.94
N LEU A 52 -0.67 -13.93 -12.47
CA LEU A 52 -0.68 -12.59 -13.08
C LEU A 52 0.59 -11.78 -12.81
N HIS A 53 1.57 -12.36 -12.11
CA HIS A 53 2.81 -11.69 -11.67
C HIS A 53 2.57 -10.40 -10.88
N LYS A 54 1.44 -10.30 -10.22
CA LYS A 54 1.09 -9.17 -9.39
C LYS A 54 1.88 -9.21 -8.08
N ARG A 55 2.27 -8.02 -7.58
CA ARG A 55 3.15 -7.85 -6.41
C ARG A 55 2.41 -7.48 -5.14
N GLU A 56 1.09 -7.64 -5.12
CA GLU A 56 0.30 -7.38 -3.94
C GLU A 56 0.72 -8.28 -2.77
N ASN A 57 0.79 -7.67 -1.59
CA ASN A 57 0.92 -8.43 -0.36
C ASN A 57 -0.39 -9.17 -0.07
N VAL A 58 -0.31 -10.45 0.23
CA VAL A 58 -1.50 -11.25 0.55
C VAL A 58 -1.41 -11.77 1.97
N ILE A 59 -2.40 -11.43 2.80
CA ILE A 59 -2.59 -12.02 4.12
C ILE A 59 -3.81 -12.92 4.07
N ILE A 60 -3.61 -14.20 4.28
CA ILE A 60 -4.73 -15.14 4.41
C ILE A 60 -5.37 -14.97 5.78
N ILE A 61 -6.72 -14.86 5.80
CA ILE A 61 -7.52 -14.79 7.03
C ILE A 61 -8.50 -15.96 7.01
N SER A 62 -8.34 -16.94 7.88
CA SER A 62 -9.16 -18.15 7.83
C SER A 62 -9.53 -18.70 9.20
N ALA A 63 -10.69 -19.38 9.27
CA ALA A 63 -11.06 -20.20 10.40
C ALA A 63 -10.32 -21.55 10.44
N LYS A 64 -9.68 -21.93 9.33
CA LYS A 64 -8.79 -23.08 9.28
C LYS A 64 -7.48 -22.72 9.97
N ASP A 65 -7.07 -23.46 10.97
CA ASP A 65 -5.87 -23.16 11.75
C ASP A 65 -4.88 -24.35 11.80
N SER A 66 -5.13 -25.40 11.00
CA SER A 66 -4.22 -26.54 10.90
C SER A 66 -2.84 -26.10 10.37
N LEU A 67 -1.81 -26.83 10.76
CA LEU A 67 -0.46 -26.54 10.27
C LEU A 67 -0.38 -26.69 8.76
N GLU A 68 -1.07 -27.69 8.22
CA GLU A 68 -1.10 -28.01 6.79
C GLU A 68 -1.73 -26.86 5.97
N ASP A 69 -2.86 -26.29 6.41
CA ASP A 69 -3.51 -25.16 5.73
C ASP A 69 -2.62 -23.91 5.74
N LYS A 70 -1.90 -23.66 6.86
CA LYS A 70 -0.98 -22.52 6.97
C LYS A 70 0.23 -22.68 6.05
N VAL A 71 0.84 -23.87 6.04
CA VAL A 71 1.99 -24.18 5.17
C VAL A 71 1.58 -24.04 3.71
N LEU A 72 0.48 -24.65 3.31
CA LEU A 72 -0.02 -24.57 1.93
C LEU A 72 -0.25 -23.12 1.49
N GLY A 73 -0.92 -22.30 2.31
CA GLY A 73 -1.17 -20.89 1.96
C GLY A 73 0.12 -20.10 1.77
N LEU A 74 1.14 -20.33 2.63
CA LEU A 74 2.43 -19.66 2.52
C LEU A 74 3.25 -20.18 1.32
N GLU A 75 3.23 -21.48 1.03
CA GLU A 75 3.89 -22.09 -0.14
C GLU A 75 3.29 -21.57 -1.47
N LEU A 76 1.98 -21.32 -1.50
CA LEU A 76 1.31 -20.70 -2.65
C LEU A 76 1.66 -19.21 -2.83
N GLY A 77 2.42 -18.64 -1.89
CA GLY A 77 2.97 -17.29 -1.99
C GLY A 77 2.18 -16.22 -1.22
N ALA A 78 1.39 -16.61 -0.21
CA ALA A 78 0.88 -15.63 0.75
C ALA A 78 2.05 -15.07 1.60
N ASP A 79 1.98 -13.79 1.93
CA ASP A 79 3.01 -13.10 2.73
C ASP A 79 2.83 -13.30 4.23
N ASP A 80 1.61 -13.63 4.67
CA ASP A 80 1.29 -13.95 6.06
C ASP A 80 -0.02 -14.74 6.16
N TYR A 81 -0.26 -15.34 7.32
CA TYR A 81 -1.47 -16.12 7.64
C TYR A 81 -1.99 -15.75 9.02
N LEU A 82 -3.27 -15.37 9.12
CA LEU A 82 -3.91 -14.96 10.36
C LEU A 82 -5.15 -15.82 10.65
N PRO A 83 -5.11 -16.71 11.65
CA PRO A 83 -6.26 -17.53 12.01
C PRO A 83 -7.35 -16.68 12.69
N LYS A 84 -8.61 -17.02 12.42
CA LYS A 84 -9.78 -16.50 13.18
C LYS A 84 -10.00 -17.34 14.45
N PRO A 85 -10.37 -16.71 15.60
CA PRO A 85 -10.58 -15.27 15.80
C PRO A 85 -9.27 -14.51 16.06
N PHE A 86 -9.18 -13.26 15.61
CA PHE A 86 -8.01 -12.39 15.79
C PHE A 86 -8.41 -11.00 16.33
N HIS A 87 -7.45 -10.30 16.92
CA HIS A 87 -7.62 -8.91 17.31
C HIS A 87 -7.30 -7.97 16.14
N LEU A 88 -8.09 -6.89 15.98
CA LEU A 88 -7.87 -5.90 14.93
C LEU A 88 -6.48 -5.23 15.02
N ALA A 89 -5.96 -5.04 16.23
CA ALA A 89 -4.60 -4.53 16.42
C ALA A 89 -3.55 -5.47 15.83
N GLU A 90 -3.74 -6.79 15.94
CA GLU A 90 -2.86 -7.79 15.33
C GLU A 90 -2.93 -7.72 13.81
N LEU A 91 -4.14 -7.71 13.24
CA LEU A 91 -4.31 -7.58 11.77
C LEU A 91 -3.62 -6.31 11.26
N ASN A 92 -3.83 -5.17 11.92
CA ASN A 92 -3.21 -3.91 11.51
C ASN A 92 -1.67 -3.95 11.58
N ALA A 93 -1.10 -4.57 12.63
CA ALA A 93 0.34 -4.74 12.75
C ALA A 93 0.91 -5.63 11.63
N ARG A 94 0.20 -6.70 11.24
CA ARG A 94 0.57 -7.59 10.13
C ARG A 94 0.49 -6.89 8.78
N ILE A 95 -0.59 -6.15 8.49
CA ILE A 95 -0.72 -5.34 7.27
C ILE A 95 0.48 -4.39 7.14
N LYS A 96 0.76 -3.61 8.19
CA LYS A 96 1.92 -2.70 8.20
C LYS A 96 3.24 -3.45 7.96
N SER A 97 3.40 -4.63 8.53
CA SER A 97 4.61 -5.44 8.39
C SER A 97 4.83 -5.95 6.97
N VAL A 98 3.79 -6.49 6.32
CA VAL A 98 3.91 -7.03 4.96
C VAL A 98 4.11 -5.92 3.93
N ILE A 99 3.37 -4.82 4.04
CA ILE A 99 3.54 -3.65 3.16
C ILE A 99 4.98 -3.11 3.27
N ARG A 100 5.50 -2.96 4.49
CA ARG A 100 6.87 -2.50 4.71
C ARG A 100 7.92 -3.43 4.11
N ARG A 101 7.75 -4.75 4.22
CA ARG A 101 8.69 -5.73 3.66
C ARG A 101 8.81 -5.63 2.15
N ASN A 102 7.70 -5.52 1.45
CA ASN A 102 7.71 -5.47 -0.02
C ASN A 102 8.08 -4.10 -0.60
N GLN A 103 7.82 -3.02 0.16
CA GLN A 103 8.25 -1.70 -0.27
C GLN A 103 9.77 -1.51 -0.17
N HIS A 104 10.46 -2.32 0.64
CA HIS A 104 11.84 -2.02 1.03
C HIS A 104 12.82 -3.20 0.93
N ASP A 105 12.44 -4.37 0.39
CA ASP A 105 13.30 -5.58 0.36
C ASP A 105 14.02 -5.84 1.70
N GLY A 106 13.37 -5.52 2.83
CA GLY A 106 13.97 -5.60 4.18
C GLY A 106 14.84 -4.41 4.58
N GLU A 107 14.98 -3.39 3.72
CA GLU A 107 15.70 -2.15 4.06
C GLU A 107 14.83 -1.17 4.84
N ILE A 108 15.45 -0.45 5.76
CA ILE A 108 14.80 0.55 6.61
C ILE A 108 14.51 1.86 5.84
N TYR A 109 14.88 1.92 4.56
CA TYR A 109 14.71 3.11 3.72
C TYR A 109 14.31 2.76 2.28
N ILE A 110 13.59 3.70 1.63
CA ILE A 110 13.29 3.66 0.19
C ILE A 110 14.37 4.46 -0.53
N ARG A 111 14.94 3.91 -1.60
CA ARG A 111 15.89 4.64 -2.44
C ARG A 111 15.41 4.67 -3.88
N GLN A 112 15.37 5.87 -4.46
CA GLN A 112 15.12 6.06 -5.88
C GLN A 112 16.09 7.13 -6.41
N GLY A 113 16.95 6.74 -7.33
CA GLY A 113 18.05 7.59 -7.78
C GLY A 113 18.97 7.98 -6.61
N ASN A 114 19.13 9.28 -6.40
CA ASN A 114 19.90 9.84 -5.30
C ASN A 114 19.03 10.27 -4.08
N VAL A 115 17.73 9.96 -4.12
CA VAL A 115 16.80 10.23 -3.03
C VAL A 115 16.66 9.00 -2.15
N LYS A 116 16.83 9.19 -0.83
CA LYS A 116 16.62 8.18 0.21
C LYS A 116 15.55 8.67 1.17
N ILE A 117 14.56 7.85 1.46
CA ILE A 117 13.48 8.13 2.42
C ILE A 117 13.56 7.13 3.55
N GLU A 118 13.52 7.60 4.79
CA GLU A 118 13.37 6.80 6.00
C GLU A 118 11.92 6.94 6.51
N PRO A 119 11.00 6.02 6.15
CA PRO A 119 9.57 6.17 6.41
C PRO A 119 9.23 6.24 7.90
N ASP A 120 9.90 5.44 8.70
CA ASP A 120 9.65 5.35 10.14
C ASP A 120 10.03 6.66 10.89
N LYS A 121 10.92 7.45 10.29
CA LYS A 121 11.41 8.72 10.86
C LYS A 121 10.88 9.96 10.14
N TYR A 122 10.11 9.78 9.04
CA TYR A 122 9.64 10.87 8.18
C TYR A 122 10.77 11.77 7.64
N ARG A 123 11.93 11.16 7.34
CA ARG A 123 13.12 11.89 6.87
C ARG A 123 13.39 11.57 5.41
N VAL A 124 13.82 12.58 4.68
CA VAL A 124 14.22 12.49 3.27
C VAL A 124 15.64 13.01 3.13
N PHE A 125 16.43 12.32 2.32
CA PHE A 125 17.80 12.70 2.01
C PHE A 125 17.97 12.74 0.50
N VAL A 126 18.72 13.72 0.02
CA VAL A 126 19.17 13.82 -1.36
C VAL A 126 20.69 13.94 -1.36
N ASN A 127 21.40 13.08 -2.08
CA ASN A 127 22.86 13.00 -2.01
C ASN A 127 23.41 12.90 -0.58
N GLU A 128 22.74 12.11 0.28
CA GLU A 128 23.02 11.88 1.70
C GLU A 128 22.85 13.15 2.59
N GLN A 129 22.34 14.25 2.05
CA GLN A 129 21.98 15.46 2.80
C GLN A 129 20.49 15.48 3.11
N GLU A 130 20.12 15.77 4.35
CA GLU A 130 18.72 15.80 4.75
C GLU A 130 17.99 16.96 4.07
N LEU A 131 16.86 16.62 3.42
CA LEU A 131 15.96 17.56 2.78
C LEU A 131 14.76 17.82 3.69
N GLU A 132 14.63 19.04 4.19
CA GLU A 132 13.50 19.42 5.04
C GLU A 132 12.21 19.57 4.22
N LEU A 133 11.27 18.67 4.45
CA LEU A 133 9.93 18.71 3.90
C LEU A 133 8.90 18.91 5.01
N ASN A 134 7.84 19.67 4.71
CA ASN A 134 6.68 19.66 5.58
C ASN A 134 5.93 18.33 5.42
N ARG A 135 4.98 18.05 6.32
CA ARG A 135 4.27 16.76 6.33
C ARG A 135 3.56 16.46 5.01
N LYS A 136 2.92 17.43 4.38
CA LYS A 136 2.20 17.25 3.13
C LYS A 136 3.12 17.05 1.92
N GLU A 137 4.24 17.77 1.89
CA GLU A 137 5.28 17.56 0.88
C GLU A 137 5.88 16.16 0.98
N TYR A 138 6.13 15.69 2.21
CA TYR A 138 6.59 14.33 2.47
C TYR A 138 5.57 13.27 2.00
N ASP A 139 4.30 13.41 2.40
CA ASP A 139 3.24 12.46 2.05
C ASP A 139 3.03 12.41 0.51
N ILE A 140 3.12 13.55 -0.17
CA ILE A 140 3.07 13.64 -1.63
C ILE A 140 4.28 12.93 -2.27
N LEU A 141 5.49 13.18 -1.78
CA LEU A 141 6.70 12.53 -2.29
C LEU A 141 6.62 11.02 -2.14
N LEU A 142 6.24 10.54 -0.96
CA LEU A 142 6.08 9.12 -0.68
C LEU A 142 5.01 8.48 -1.57
N TYR A 143 3.92 9.19 -1.83
CA TYR A 143 2.86 8.74 -2.73
C TYR A 143 3.38 8.48 -4.16
N PHE A 144 4.17 9.40 -4.70
CA PHE A 144 4.72 9.27 -6.05
C PHE A 144 5.81 8.21 -6.15
N ILE A 145 6.71 8.15 -5.18
CA ILE A 145 7.82 7.17 -5.17
C ILE A 145 7.29 5.73 -5.11
N ASN A 146 6.21 5.49 -4.39
CA ASN A 146 5.58 4.16 -4.33
C ASN A 146 4.76 3.80 -5.58
N ARG A 147 4.59 4.73 -6.54
CA ARG A 147 3.80 4.54 -7.76
C ARG A 147 4.53 5.07 -9.01
N PRO A 148 5.73 4.53 -9.31
CA PRO A 148 6.50 5.01 -10.46
C PRO A 148 5.76 4.77 -11.76
N SER A 149 5.87 5.72 -12.69
CA SER A 149 5.31 5.64 -14.05
C SER A 149 3.78 5.52 -14.14
N ARG A 150 3.04 5.79 -13.06
CA ARG A 150 1.57 5.80 -13.08
C ARG A 150 1.02 7.22 -13.24
N LEU A 151 -0.02 7.34 -14.06
CA LEU A 151 -0.83 8.56 -14.10
C LEU A 151 -1.61 8.69 -12.79
N VAL A 152 -1.41 9.80 -12.12
CA VAL A 152 -2.07 10.09 -10.84
C VAL A 152 -3.24 11.03 -11.05
N ASN A 153 -4.44 10.58 -10.68
CA ASN A 153 -5.60 11.45 -10.62
C ASN A 153 -5.48 12.40 -9.41
N LYS A 154 -5.78 13.69 -9.62
CA LYS A 154 -5.72 14.71 -8.57
C LYS A 154 -6.59 14.39 -7.35
N ASN A 155 -7.79 13.82 -7.58
CA ASN A 155 -8.71 13.45 -6.49
C ASN A 155 -8.10 12.32 -5.64
N THR A 156 -7.58 11.28 -6.28
CA THR A 156 -6.94 10.16 -5.59
C THR A 156 -5.71 10.59 -4.78
N LEU A 157 -4.90 11.53 -5.30
CA LEU A 157 -3.80 12.11 -4.54
C LEU A 157 -4.31 12.91 -3.34
N ALA A 158 -5.35 13.72 -3.57
CA ALA A 158 -5.97 14.53 -2.53
C ALA A 158 -6.50 13.67 -1.38
N GLU A 159 -7.28 12.65 -1.68
CA GLU A 159 -7.81 11.69 -0.70
C GLU A 159 -6.69 10.99 0.07
N SER A 160 -5.66 10.51 -0.64
CA SER A 160 -4.53 9.82 -0.02
C SER A 160 -3.74 10.68 0.97
N VAL A 161 -3.59 11.97 0.68
CA VAL A 161 -2.74 12.88 1.46
C VAL A 161 -3.52 13.70 2.49
N TRP A 162 -4.79 14.01 2.23
CA TRP A 162 -5.63 14.84 3.11
C TRP A 162 -6.80 14.10 3.77
N GLY A 163 -7.15 12.89 3.27
CA GLY A 163 -8.23 12.05 3.80
C GLY A 163 -9.61 12.38 3.20
N ASP A 164 -10.62 11.63 3.65
CA ASP A 164 -11.97 11.56 3.06
C ASP A 164 -12.81 12.86 3.07
N HIS A 165 -12.37 13.91 3.78
CA HIS A 165 -13.11 15.18 3.84
C HIS A 165 -12.81 16.12 2.67
N ILE A 166 -12.01 15.68 1.72
CA ILE A 166 -11.58 16.51 0.59
C ILE A 166 -12.65 16.63 -0.51
N ASP A 167 -13.64 15.73 -0.51
CA ASP A 167 -14.75 15.74 -1.47
C ASP A 167 -15.63 16.99 -1.38
N GLN A 168 -15.48 17.79 -0.32
CA GLN A 168 -16.22 19.02 -0.08
C GLN A 168 -15.44 20.29 -0.49
N VAL A 169 -14.24 20.12 -1.08
CA VAL A 169 -13.38 21.24 -1.43
C VAL A 169 -13.52 21.57 -2.92
N ASP A 170 -14.08 22.70 -3.23
CA ASP A 170 -14.31 23.19 -4.60
C ASP A 170 -13.01 23.55 -5.36
N ASN A 171 -11.86 23.62 -4.68
CA ASN A 171 -10.61 24.08 -5.26
C ASN A 171 -9.39 23.27 -4.77
N PHE A 172 -8.58 22.78 -5.72
CA PHE A 172 -7.36 22.01 -5.49
C PHE A 172 -6.06 22.85 -5.53
N ASP A 173 -6.15 24.17 -5.48
CA ASP A 173 -4.97 25.07 -5.58
C ASP A 173 -3.93 24.79 -4.49
N PHE A 174 -4.38 24.39 -3.30
CA PHE A 174 -3.48 24.02 -2.20
C PHE A 174 -2.63 22.79 -2.53
N ILE A 175 -3.15 21.82 -3.30
CA ILE A 175 -2.40 20.64 -3.75
C ILE A 175 -1.31 21.07 -4.72
N TYR A 176 -1.67 21.91 -5.71
CA TYR A 176 -0.70 22.42 -6.66
C TYR A 176 0.37 23.27 -6.00
N ALA A 177 0.02 24.04 -4.97
CA ALA A 177 0.99 24.80 -4.20
C ALA A 177 2.00 23.87 -3.48
N GLN A 178 1.53 22.79 -2.85
CA GLN A 178 2.42 21.80 -2.20
C GLN A 178 3.30 21.08 -3.21
N ILE A 179 2.75 20.64 -4.34
CA ILE A 179 3.53 20.00 -5.42
C ILE A 179 4.58 20.96 -5.98
N LYS A 180 4.22 22.23 -6.19
CA LYS A 180 5.15 23.26 -6.66
C LYS A 180 6.31 23.47 -5.68
N ASN A 181 6.02 23.56 -4.39
CA ASN A 181 7.02 23.73 -3.36
C ASN A 181 7.93 22.49 -3.25
N LEU A 182 7.35 21.29 -3.26
CA LEU A 182 8.10 20.03 -3.28
C LEU A 182 9.03 19.96 -4.49
N ARG A 183 8.53 20.24 -5.70
CA ARG A 183 9.34 20.26 -6.93
C ARG A 183 10.50 21.25 -6.85
N LYS A 184 10.26 22.43 -6.29
CA LYS A 184 11.31 23.43 -6.09
C LYS A 184 12.39 22.88 -5.15
N LYS A 185 12.02 22.37 -3.99
CA LYS A 185 12.95 21.79 -3.02
C LYS A 185 13.78 20.64 -3.58
N LEU A 186 13.13 19.70 -4.30
CA LEU A 186 13.81 18.60 -4.96
C LEU A 186 14.80 19.08 -6.02
N LYS A 187 14.40 20.07 -6.84
CA LYS A 187 15.27 20.68 -7.84
C LYS A 187 16.46 21.39 -7.21
N ASP A 188 16.24 22.17 -6.16
CA ASP A 188 17.30 22.93 -5.46
C ASP A 188 18.29 21.97 -4.76
N ALA A 189 17.82 20.78 -4.38
CA ALA A 189 18.65 19.70 -3.82
C ALA A 189 19.28 18.78 -4.89
N GLU A 190 19.09 19.06 -6.17
CA GLU A 190 19.55 18.22 -7.30
C GLU A 190 19.05 16.77 -7.23
N ALA A 191 17.82 16.57 -6.79
CA ALA A 191 17.20 15.25 -6.74
C ALA A 191 17.01 14.67 -8.14
N ASN A 192 17.45 13.43 -8.33
CA ASN A 192 17.23 12.65 -9.53
C ASN A 192 16.26 11.51 -9.20
N ILE A 193 15.01 11.70 -9.58
CA ILE A 193 13.90 10.72 -9.43
C ILE A 193 13.38 10.49 -10.84
N GLU A 194 13.64 9.29 -11.38
CA GLU A 194 13.11 8.83 -12.66
C GLU A 194 11.71 8.25 -12.51
#